data_53fd94b7503fd61960e66dfe9f4603fe
#
_entry.id   53fd94b7503fd61960e66dfe9f4603fe
#
_cell.length_a   1.000
_cell.length_b   1.000
_cell.length_c   1.000
_cell.angle_alpha   90.00
_cell.angle_beta   90.00
_cell.angle_gamma   90.00
#
_symmetry.space_group_name_H-M   'P 1'
#
loop_
_entity.id
_entity.type
_entity.pdbx_description
1 polymer ?
#
loop_
_entity_poly.entity_id
_entity_poly.type
_entity_poly.pdbx_seq_one_letter_code
_entity_poly.pdbx_strand_id
1 'polypeptide(L)'
;SYINIWTAEGTRDGEMLGAGTKIVDDVDGDALPDVVSHSPEASTNGHYFNGVVTMLSSTDGSQLWQLEGGSSLERLGEAVTFGADIDGDTLGDLVLRSPGASTNGFYDNGSISLVSGVSGTLVWTAYGPGHGSAYGSSYKFVNDINADGLQDMLVGVPGESSNGMSENGAIRALSSVDGSQQWEVFGTSNFGQLGSSFIALGDVNGDGFDEFATGLDTAGTQGRIDNGYLQAHSTVDGSMLWRFDGTTSGEQMGKVTLLVEDISGDGIGDIVVSSHLADVAGFGDNGKVTAIASNDGHQLWSVHGDENQELLGKDMRTASDIDGDGIEDLYAFSSRADTQGLRDNGMVKVISANDGSTIWRYDGGHDGDRVGEARVISYDHDYDGARDLILGSGFAATGGMLSNGAVVAISSGRALRLAVDRFRSGGWATLSLHGMLPGARAHFFGTLYGPGNTQMVPGLTLALYPPVIFLGGSSADAMGHAQINKRVPTGYTGMVAWLQGVQDNLGTYSTSNMQQSTFQ
;
A
#
# COMPACT_ATOMS: atom_id res chain seq x y z
N SER A 1 22.18 -20.15 15.85
CA SER A 1 21.84 -21.46 15.29
C SER A 1 20.34 -21.48 15.03
N TYR A 2 19.94 -21.74 13.81
CA TYR A 2 18.54 -21.95 13.45
C TYR A 2 18.16 -23.39 13.81
N ILE A 3 16.96 -23.58 14.35
CA ILE A 3 16.38 -24.90 14.56
C ILE A 3 15.33 -25.06 13.45
N ASN A 4 15.53 -26.02 12.56
CA ASN A 4 14.47 -26.45 11.64
C ASN A 4 13.45 -27.25 12.47
N ILE A 5 12.19 -26.82 12.46
CA ILE A 5 11.12 -27.50 13.20
C ILE A 5 10.63 -28.67 12.36
N TRP A 6 10.31 -28.44 11.09
CA TRP A 6 9.93 -29.46 10.11
C TRP A 6 10.24 -28.98 8.68
N THR A 7 10.18 -29.89 7.74
CA THR A 7 10.28 -29.62 6.29
C THR A 7 9.26 -30.47 5.55
N ALA A 8 8.39 -29.83 4.79
CA ALA A 8 7.53 -30.53 3.83
C ALA A 8 8.17 -30.41 2.42
N GLU A 9 8.20 -31.51 1.70
CA GLU A 9 8.76 -31.59 0.36
C GLU A 9 7.69 -32.05 -0.63
N GLY A 10 7.70 -31.50 -1.85
CA GLY A 10 6.86 -31.99 -2.92
C GLY A 10 7.17 -33.45 -3.22
N THR A 11 6.14 -34.22 -3.53
CA THR A 11 6.25 -35.68 -3.71
C THR A 11 6.44 -36.08 -5.17
N ARG A 12 6.30 -35.13 -6.10
CA ARG A 12 6.33 -35.35 -7.55
C ARG A 12 7.11 -34.25 -8.28
N ASP A 13 7.68 -34.60 -9.41
CA ASP A 13 8.33 -33.63 -10.30
C ASP A 13 7.30 -32.57 -10.76
N GLY A 14 7.70 -31.30 -10.69
CA GLY A 14 6.88 -30.17 -11.14
C GLY A 14 5.77 -29.74 -10.17
N GLU A 15 5.70 -30.28 -8.97
CA GLU A 15 4.68 -29.90 -7.97
C GLU A 15 4.88 -28.49 -7.38
N MET A 16 6.15 -28.05 -7.30
CA MET A 16 6.54 -26.69 -6.88
C MET A 16 5.99 -26.29 -5.49
N LEU A 17 5.83 -27.23 -4.56
CA LEU A 17 5.35 -26.96 -3.20
C LEU A 17 6.12 -25.79 -2.58
N GLY A 18 5.38 -24.84 -1.98
CA GLY A 18 5.97 -23.66 -1.33
C GLY A 18 6.18 -22.46 -2.25
N ALA A 19 5.63 -22.44 -3.48
CA ALA A 19 5.68 -21.25 -4.33
C ALA A 19 4.97 -20.06 -3.71
N GLY A 20 3.88 -20.29 -2.98
CA GLY A 20 3.23 -19.33 -2.08
C GLY A 20 2.70 -20.04 -0.85
N THR A 21 2.60 -19.34 0.28
CA THR A 21 2.10 -19.90 1.55
C THR A 21 1.27 -18.87 2.31
N LYS A 22 0.26 -19.36 3.04
CA LYS A 22 -0.54 -18.57 3.99
C LYS A 22 -0.83 -19.37 5.22
N ILE A 23 -0.98 -18.69 6.35
CA ILE A 23 -1.49 -19.26 7.61
C ILE A 23 -3.03 -19.24 7.53
N VAL A 24 -3.64 -20.33 7.96
CA VAL A 24 -5.10 -20.53 8.06
C VAL A 24 -5.47 -20.97 9.48
N ASP A 25 -6.74 -21.26 9.74
CA ASP A 25 -7.18 -21.78 11.02
C ASP A 25 -6.57 -23.16 11.34
N ASP A 26 -6.77 -23.63 12.56
CA ASP A 26 -6.42 -24.99 13.01
C ASP A 26 -7.35 -26.01 12.34
N VAL A 27 -6.90 -26.61 11.24
CA VAL A 27 -7.68 -27.53 10.41
C VAL A 27 -7.67 -28.96 10.96
N ASP A 28 -6.60 -29.39 11.63
CA ASP A 28 -6.44 -30.75 12.15
C ASP A 28 -6.78 -30.90 13.65
N GLY A 29 -7.08 -29.79 14.34
CA GLY A 29 -7.55 -29.77 15.73
C GLY A 29 -6.43 -29.86 16.77
N ASP A 30 -5.19 -29.55 16.39
CA ASP A 30 -4.02 -29.63 17.29
C ASP A 30 -3.78 -28.33 18.10
N ALA A 31 -4.64 -27.33 17.95
CA ALA A 31 -4.62 -26.01 18.56
C ALA A 31 -3.56 -25.05 18.00
N LEU A 32 -2.96 -25.33 16.85
CA LEU A 32 -2.06 -24.44 16.11
C LEU A 32 -2.67 -24.11 14.74
N PRO A 33 -2.54 -22.85 14.27
CA PRO A 33 -2.96 -22.50 12.92
C PRO A 33 -2.15 -23.26 11.87
N ASP A 34 -2.79 -23.76 10.83
CA ASP A 34 -2.17 -24.55 9.77
C ASP A 34 -1.70 -23.71 8.58
N VAL A 35 -1.11 -24.36 7.58
CA VAL A 35 -0.48 -23.71 6.44
C VAL A 35 -1.08 -24.20 5.13
N VAL A 36 -1.65 -23.28 4.34
CA VAL A 36 -1.95 -23.56 2.93
C VAL A 36 -0.79 -23.13 2.04
N SER A 37 -0.30 -24.06 1.22
CA SER A 37 0.67 -23.82 0.15
C SER A 37 -0.04 -23.83 -1.20
N HIS A 38 0.25 -22.85 -2.05
CA HIS A 38 -0.30 -22.79 -3.39
C HIS A 38 0.81 -22.64 -4.43
N SER A 39 0.70 -23.38 -5.51
CA SER A 39 1.70 -23.53 -6.57
C SER A 39 1.02 -23.47 -7.94
N PRO A 40 0.66 -22.27 -8.45
CA PRO A 40 -0.14 -22.13 -9.68
C PRO A 40 0.58 -22.62 -10.93
N GLU A 41 1.91 -22.64 -10.92
CA GLU A 41 2.73 -23.14 -12.02
C GLU A 41 3.09 -24.62 -11.89
N ALA A 42 2.56 -25.30 -10.89
CA ALA A 42 2.73 -26.75 -10.74
C ALA A 42 2.19 -27.50 -11.98
N SER A 43 2.86 -28.59 -12.32
CA SER A 43 2.50 -29.46 -13.45
C SER A 43 2.34 -30.88 -12.93
N THR A 44 1.10 -31.36 -12.86
CA THR A 44 0.78 -32.66 -12.28
C THR A 44 -0.13 -33.49 -13.18
N ASN A 45 -0.11 -34.82 -13.04
CA ASN A 45 -0.97 -35.76 -13.77
C ASN A 45 -0.95 -35.62 -15.29
N GLY A 46 0.16 -35.12 -15.86
CA GLY A 46 0.31 -34.91 -17.31
C GLY A 46 -0.25 -33.60 -17.84
N HIS A 47 -0.71 -32.72 -16.94
CA HIS A 47 -1.12 -31.35 -17.24
C HIS A 47 0.03 -30.38 -16.95
N TYR A 48 0.23 -29.37 -17.81
CA TYR A 48 1.23 -28.33 -17.65
C TYR A 48 0.58 -27.12 -16.97
N PHE A 49 1.22 -26.58 -15.90
CA PHE A 49 0.74 -25.40 -15.19
C PHE A 49 -0.73 -25.50 -14.78
N ASN A 50 -1.15 -26.68 -14.33
CA ASN A 50 -2.53 -26.87 -13.86
C ASN A 50 -2.75 -26.29 -12.46
N GLY A 51 -1.68 -26.12 -11.67
CA GLY A 51 -1.72 -25.59 -10.32
C GLY A 51 -2.05 -26.64 -9.27
N VAL A 52 -1.54 -26.43 -8.06
CA VAL A 52 -1.75 -27.28 -6.88
C VAL A 52 -1.96 -26.41 -5.65
N VAL A 53 -2.92 -26.76 -4.82
CA VAL A 53 -3.14 -26.21 -3.48
C VAL A 53 -3.03 -27.34 -2.46
N THR A 54 -2.19 -27.16 -1.45
CA THR A 54 -1.89 -28.18 -0.44
C THR A 54 -2.08 -27.58 0.94
N MET A 55 -2.84 -28.25 1.80
CA MET A 55 -2.96 -27.94 3.22
C MET A 55 -1.98 -28.79 4.01
N LEU A 56 -1.23 -28.17 4.88
CA LEU A 56 -0.19 -28.79 5.70
C LEU A 56 -0.44 -28.49 7.18
N SER A 57 -0.29 -29.51 8.04
CA SER A 57 -0.22 -29.30 9.48
C SER A 57 1.02 -28.48 9.85
N SER A 58 0.83 -27.43 10.65
CA SER A 58 1.95 -26.62 11.12
C SER A 58 2.79 -27.31 12.21
N THR A 59 2.26 -28.36 12.84
CA THR A 59 2.97 -29.11 13.90
C THR A 59 4.13 -29.93 13.34
N ASP A 60 3.94 -30.64 12.23
CA ASP A 60 4.94 -31.56 11.69
C ASP A 60 5.17 -31.45 10.17
N GLY A 61 4.43 -30.58 9.48
CA GLY A 61 4.50 -30.41 8.03
C GLY A 61 3.80 -31.51 7.22
N SER A 62 3.02 -32.39 7.89
CA SER A 62 2.27 -33.44 7.19
C SER A 62 1.18 -32.84 6.30
N GLN A 63 0.95 -33.46 5.13
CA GLN A 63 -0.12 -33.07 4.24
C GLN A 63 -1.47 -33.50 4.80
N LEU A 64 -2.36 -32.54 5.01
CA LEU A 64 -3.75 -32.80 5.42
C LEU A 64 -4.61 -33.14 4.21
N TRP A 65 -4.55 -32.31 3.19
CA TRP A 65 -5.20 -32.55 1.90
C TRP A 65 -4.47 -31.83 0.75
N GLN A 66 -4.81 -32.19 -0.49
CA GLN A 66 -4.28 -31.56 -1.70
C GLN A 66 -5.34 -31.51 -2.78
N LEU A 67 -5.42 -30.38 -3.49
CA LEU A 67 -6.28 -30.17 -4.65
C LEU A 67 -5.43 -29.78 -5.86
N GLU A 68 -5.70 -30.41 -7.01
CA GLU A 68 -4.99 -30.16 -8.27
C GLU A 68 -5.93 -29.65 -9.34
N GLY A 69 -5.45 -28.74 -10.17
CA GLY A 69 -6.20 -28.29 -11.35
C GLY A 69 -6.45 -29.43 -12.34
N GLY A 70 -7.60 -29.42 -12.95
CA GLY A 70 -8.07 -30.49 -13.84
C GLY A 70 -7.62 -30.35 -15.29
N SER A 71 -6.99 -29.23 -15.69
CA SER A 71 -6.60 -28.95 -17.07
C SER A 71 -5.28 -28.20 -17.17
N SER A 72 -4.57 -28.36 -18.30
CA SER A 72 -3.34 -27.60 -18.54
C SER A 72 -3.63 -26.11 -18.63
N LEU A 73 -2.72 -25.29 -18.07
CA LEU A 73 -2.78 -23.83 -18.01
C LEU A 73 -3.88 -23.27 -17.09
N GLU A 74 -4.55 -24.11 -16.32
CA GLU A 74 -5.60 -23.69 -15.40
C GLU A 74 -5.08 -22.76 -14.31
N ARG A 75 -3.84 -23.02 -13.81
CA ARG A 75 -3.19 -22.24 -12.76
C ARG A 75 -4.01 -22.16 -11.47
N LEU A 76 -4.60 -23.29 -11.05
CA LEU A 76 -5.36 -23.36 -9.80
C LEU A 76 -4.55 -22.80 -8.64
N GLY A 77 -5.17 -21.91 -7.86
CA GLY A 77 -4.52 -21.28 -6.72
C GLY A 77 -3.57 -20.13 -7.10
N GLU A 78 -3.73 -19.48 -8.25
CA GLU A 78 -2.98 -18.24 -8.57
C GLU A 78 -3.21 -17.16 -7.51
N ALA A 79 -4.40 -17.10 -6.94
CA ALA A 79 -4.67 -16.43 -5.68
C ALA A 79 -5.49 -17.37 -4.79
N VAL A 80 -5.16 -17.36 -3.51
CA VAL A 80 -5.86 -18.09 -2.46
C VAL A 80 -6.25 -17.08 -1.40
N THR A 81 -7.51 -17.04 -1.01
CA THR A 81 -7.98 -16.25 0.14
C THR A 81 -8.70 -17.18 1.10
N PHE A 82 -8.34 -17.07 2.34
CA PHE A 82 -8.99 -17.72 3.46
C PHE A 82 -10.07 -16.77 3.99
N GLY A 83 -11.27 -17.28 4.22
CA GLY A 83 -12.45 -16.47 4.56
C GLY A 83 -13.31 -17.08 5.64
N ALA A 84 -14.60 -16.74 5.60
CA ALA A 84 -15.58 -17.24 6.55
C ALA A 84 -15.88 -18.73 6.34
N ASP A 85 -16.46 -19.37 7.37
CA ASP A 85 -17.08 -20.67 7.29
C ASP A 85 -18.37 -20.55 6.47
N ILE A 86 -18.34 -21.08 5.26
CA ILE A 86 -19.47 -21.00 4.32
C ILE A 86 -20.21 -22.34 4.23
N ASP A 87 -19.49 -23.46 4.38
CA ASP A 87 -20.08 -24.78 4.31
C ASP A 87 -20.65 -25.28 5.64
N GLY A 88 -20.41 -24.55 6.76
CA GLY A 88 -20.99 -24.81 8.08
C GLY A 88 -20.20 -25.81 8.91
N ASP A 89 -18.92 -26.06 8.58
CA ASP A 89 -18.06 -27.01 9.28
C ASP A 89 -17.29 -26.40 10.48
N THR A 90 -17.47 -25.12 10.74
CA THR A 90 -16.93 -24.28 11.83
C THR A 90 -15.53 -23.72 11.58
N LEU A 91 -14.90 -24.01 10.46
CA LEU A 91 -13.61 -23.44 10.05
C LEU A 91 -13.79 -22.60 8.77
N GLY A 92 -12.87 -21.66 8.56
CA GLY A 92 -12.91 -20.83 7.37
C GLY A 92 -12.64 -21.61 6.09
N ASP A 93 -13.29 -21.20 5.00
CA ASP A 93 -13.15 -21.80 3.68
C ASP A 93 -12.16 -21.05 2.78
N LEU A 94 -11.78 -21.67 1.68
CA LEU A 94 -10.82 -21.13 0.74
C LEU A 94 -11.50 -20.69 -0.56
N VAL A 95 -11.25 -19.46 -0.97
CA VAL A 95 -11.54 -19.00 -2.32
C VAL A 95 -10.29 -19.14 -3.18
N LEU A 96 -10.38 -19.94 -4.24
CA LEU A 96 -9.31 -20.21 -5.18
C LEU A 96 -9.59 -19.54 -6.53
N ARG A 97 -8.62 -18.86 -7.08
CA ARG A 97 -8.67 -18.27 -8.42
C ARG A 97 -7.85 -19.10 -9.40
N SER A 98 -8.40 -19.31 -10.61
CA SER A 98 -7.79 -20.02 -11.72
C SER A 98 -7.98 -19.22 -13.01
N PRO A 99 -7.14 -18.22 -13.33
CA PRO A 99 -7.37 -17.29 -14.44
C PRO A 99 -7.23 -17.97 -15.81
N GLY A 100 -6.45 -19.05 -15.90
CA GLY A 100 -6.26 -19.84 -17.12
C GLY A 100 -7.26 -20.98 -17.29
N ALA A 101 -8.26 -21.11 -16.41
CA ALA A 101 -9.28 -22.14 -16.57
C ALA A 101 -9.94 -22.05 -17.95
N SER A 102 -10.15 -23.22 -18.59
CA SER A 102 -10.73 -23.32 -19.94
C SER A 102 -11.87 -24.33 -19.90
N THR A 103 -13.10 -23.85 -20.00
CA THR A 103 -14.31 -24.69 -19.83
C THR A 103 -15.33 -24.45 -20.92
N ASN A 104 -16.18 -25.42 -21.15
CA ASN A 104 -17.29 -25.35 -22.15
C ASN A 104 -16.84 -24.93 -23.55
N GLY A 105 -15.58 -25.25 -23.94
CA GLY A 105 -15.02 -24.85 -25.23
C GLY A 105 -14.48 -23.44 -25.31
N PHE A 106 -14.47 -22.71 -24.20
CA PHE A 106 -13.81 -21.40 -24.09
C PHE A 106 -12.38 -21.57 -23.57
N TYR A 107 -11.45 -20.76 -24.09
CA TYR A 107 -10.05 -20.71 -23.65
C TYR A 107 -9.86 -19.52 -22.71
N ASP A 108 -9.11 -19.72 -21.63
CA ASP A 108 -8.75 -18.68 -20.65
C ASP A 108 -9.98 -17.89 -20.15
N ASN A 109 -11.12 -18.61 -20.01
CA ASN A 109 -12.32 -17.94 -19.52
C ASN A 109 -12.26 -17.66 -18.01
N GLY A 110 -11.34 -18.30 -17.29
CA GLY A 110 -11.11 -18.11 -15.86
C GLY A 110 -12.18 -18.77 -14.99
N SER A 111 -11.84 -18.98 -13.72
CA SER A 111 -12.79 -19.47 -12.72
C SER A 111 -12.45 -18.94 -11.33
N ILE A 112 -13.46 -18.96 -10.47
CA ILE A 112 -13.35 -18.81 -9.02
C ILE A 112 -14.06 -20.01 -8.38
N SER A 113 -13.42 -20.60 -7.37
CA SER A 113 -13.92 -21.79 -6.67
C SER A 113 -13.94 -21.56 -5.18
N LEU A 114 -14.99 -22.03 -4.51
CA LEU A 114 -15.02 -22.19 -3.05
C LEU A 114 -14.66 -23.63 -2.71
N VAL A 115 -13.77 -23.80 -1.75
CA VAL A 115 -13.24 -25.08 -1.30
C VAL A 115 -13.29 -25.13 0.23
N SER A 116 -13.84 -26.20 0.80
CA SER A 116 -13.82 -26.42 2.25
C SER A 116 -12.42 -26.38 2.81
N GLY A 117 -12.19 -25.54 3.81
CA GLY A 117 -10.91 -25.44 4.51
C GLY A 117 -10.49 -26.73 5.18
N VAL A 118 -11.45 -27.45 5.76
CA VAL A 118 -11.22 -28.72 6.50
C VAL A 118 -10.84 -29.86 5.57
N SER A 119 -11.59 -30.04 4.50
CA SER A 119 -11.49 -31.28 3.68
C SER A 119 -10.81 -31.09 2.35
N GLY A 120 -10.62 -29.86 1.87
CA GLY A 120 -10.18 -29.58 0.51
C GLY A 120 -11.22 -29.95 -0.56
N THR A 121 -12.46 -30.23 -0.17
CA THR A 121 -13.52 -30.57 -1.15
C THR A 121 -14.05 -29.32 -1.80
N LEU A 122 -14.28 -29.43 -3.12
CA LEU A 122 -14.89 -28.36 -3.89
C LEU A 122 -16.37 -28.17 -3.48
N VAL A 123 -16.74 -26.99 -3.00
CA VAL A 123 -18.11 -26.62 -2.69
C VAL A 123 -18.85 -26.21 -3.97
N TRP A 124 -18.30 -25.23 -4.69
CA TRP A 124 -18.78 -24.81 -6.01
C TRP A 124 -17.67 -24.15 -6.84
N THR A 125 -17.91 -24.01 -8.15
CA THR A 125 -17.07 -23.26 -9.07
C THR A 125 -17.93 -22.47 -10.05
N ALA A 126 -17.59 -21.19 -10.22
CA ALA A 126 -18.14 -20.33 -11.26
C ALA A 126 -17.08 -20.05 -12.33
N TYR A 127 -17.53 -20.01 -13.60
CA TYR A 127 -16.66 -19.87 -14.77
C TYR A 127 -17.04 -18.66 -15.62
N GLY A 128 -16.05 -18.11 -16.31
CA GLY A 128 -16.27 -17.03 -17.24
C GLY A 128 -17.12 -17.44 -18.46
N PRO A 129 -17.93 -16.51 -18.99
CA PRO A 129 -18.92 -16.79 -20.03
C PRO A 129 -18.33 -16.89 -21.46
N GLY A 130 -17.08 -16.51 -21.67
CA GLY A 130 -16.48 -16.45 -23.00
C GLY A 130 -14.96 -16.55 -23.01
N HIS A 131 -14.37 -16.63 -24.21
CA HIS A 131 -12.92 -16.67 -24.38
C HIS A 131 -12.26 -15.44 -23.76
N GLY A 132 -11.21 -15.65 -22.99
CA GLY A 132 -10.40 -14.58 -22.40
C GLY A 132 -11.15 -13.71 -21.40
N SER A 133 -12.33 -14.13 -20.90
CA SER A 133 -13.11 -13.30 -19.97
C SER A 133 -12.40 -13.05 -18.64
N ALA A 134 -11.40 -13.85 -18.28
CA ALA A 134 -10.58 -13.68 -17.10
C ALA A 134 -11.41 -13.60 -15.81
N TYR A 135 -12.39 -14.50 -15.66
CA TYR A 135 -13.31 -14.56 -14.53
C TYR A 135 -12.56 -14.72 -13.22
N GLY A 136 -12.92 -13.92 -12.22
CA GLY A 136 -12.23 -13.92 -10.94
C GLY A 136 -10.92 -13.13 -10.94
N SER A 137 -10.64 -12.29 -11.94
CA SER A 137 -9.45 -11.42 -11.92
C SER A 137 -9.33 -10.59 -10.67
N SER A 138 -10.46 -10.11 -10.17
CA SER A 138 -10.62 -9.51 -8.85
C SER A 138 -11.83 -10.13 -8.15
N TYR A 139 -11.80 -10.19 -6.84
CA TYR A 139 -12.96 -10.60 -6.04
C TYR A 139 -12.86 -10.02 -4.62
N LYS A 140 -14.00 -9.87 -3.97
CA LYS A 140 -14.10 -9.37 -2.60
C LYS A 140 -15.36 -9.90 -1.93
N PHE A 141 -15.27 -10.28 -0.67
CA PHE A 141 -16.44 -10.50 0.15
C PHE A 141 -17.11 -9.16 0.48
N VAL A 142 -18.44 -9.16 0.44
CA VAL A 142 -19.31 -8.03 0.76
C VAL A 142 -20.36 -8.46 1.76
N ASN A 143 -21.24 -7.56 2.17
CA ASN A 143 -22.33 -7.88 3.07
C ASN A 143 -23.24 -8.98 2.49
N ASP A 144 -24.05 -9.61 3.34
CA ASP A 144 -25.09 -10.54 2.94
C ASP A 144 -26.21 -9.80 2.19
N ILE A 145 -26.13 -9.76 0.85
CA ILE A 145 -27.07 -9.02 0.00
C ILE A 145 -28.31 -9.80 -0.36
N ASN A 146 -28.29 -11.14 -0.17
CA ASN A 146 -29.41 -12.03 -0.47
C ASN A 146 -30.18 -12.48 0.78
N ALA A 147 -29.71 -12.10 1.98
CA ALA A 147 -30.28 -12.41 3.29
C ALA A 147 -30.27 -13.93 3.62
N ASP A 148 -29.24 -14.67 3.18
CA ASP A 148 -29.06 -16.08 3.52
C ASP A 148 -28.27 -16.31 4.81
N GLY A 149 -27.73 -15.25 5.41
CA GLY A 149 -26.98 -15.24 6.69
C GLY A 149 -25.46 -15.27 6.51
N LEU A 150 -24.94 -15.33 5.29
CA LEU A 150 -23.52 -15.32 4.98
C LEU A 150 -23.15 -14.13 4.09
N GLN A 151 -21.90 -13.71 4.16
CA GLN A 151 -21.38 -12.67 3.26
C GLN A 151 -21.39 -13.17 1.82
N ASP A 152 -21.78 -12.32 0.90
CA ASP A 152 -21.73 -12.59 -0.54
C ASP A 152 -20.41 -12.13 -1.17
N MET A 153 -20.24 -12.32 -2.47
CA MET A 153 -18.98 -12.06 -3.15
C MET A 153 -19.18 -11.23 -4.41
N LEU A 154 -18.41 -10.16 -4.58
CA LEU A 154 -18.20 -9.50 -5.87
C LEU A 154 -17.08 -10.19 -6.64
N VAL A 155 -17.29 -10.40 -7.94
CA VAL A 155 -16.33 -11.03 -8.86
C VAL A 155 -16.18 -10.19 -10.11
N GLY A 156 -14.95 -9.81 -10.43
CA GLY A 156 -14.60 -9.08 -11.64
C GLY A 156 -14.31 -9.99 -12.83
N VAL A 157 -14.74 -9.55 -14.01
CA VAL A 157 -14.63 -10.28 -15.30
C VAL A 157 -14.14 -9.31 -16.38
N PRO A 158 -12.93 -8.76 -16.29
CA PRO A 158 -12.48 -7.62 -17.11
C PRO A 158 -12.37 -7.92 -18.60
N GLY A 159 -12.08 -9.17 -18.99
CA GLY A 159 -11.98 -9.56 -20.40
C GLY A 159 -13.32 -9.87 -21.08
N GLU A 160 -14.44 -9.75 -20.37
CA GLU A 160 -15.74 -10.00 -20.97
C GLU A 160 -16.10 -8.98 -22.04
N SER A 161 -16.69 -9.47 -23.12
CA SER A 161 -17.22 -8.65 -24.22
C SER A 161 -18.73 -8.74 -24.25
N SER A 162 -19.43 -7.64 -24.13
CA SER A 162 -20.90 -7.60 -24.09
C SER A 162 -21.46 -6.40 -24.84
N ASN A 163 -22.75 -6.51 -25.22
CA ASN A 163 -23.49 -5.43 -25.88
C ASN A 163 -22.80 -4.86 -27.14
N GLY A 164 -22.01 -5.71 -27.87
CA GLY A 164 -21.26 -5.30 -29.06
C GLY A 164 -19.98 -4.53 -28.78
N MET A 165 -19.56 -4.48 -27.52
CA MET A 165 -18.28 -3.87 -27.09
C MET A 165 -17.26 -4.99 -26.81
N SER A 166 -16.00 -4.69 -27.12
CA SER A 166 -14.88 -5.62 -26.85
C SER A 166 -14.27 -5.31 -25.49
N GLU A 167 -14.02 -6.34 -24.67
CA GLU A 167 -13.37 -6.26 -23.36
C GLU A 167 -13.88 -5.07 -22.52
N ASN A 168 -15.19 -4.84 -22.58
CA ASN A 168 -15.78 -3.79 -21.75
C ASN A 168 -15.85 -4.20 -20.27
N GLY A 169 -15.75 -5.51 -20.00
CA GLY A 169 -15.71 -6.08 -18.67
C GLY A 169 -17.07 -6.14 -17.98
N ALA A 170 -17.10 -6.85 -16.86
CA ALA A 170 -18.28 -6.98 -16.00
C ALA A 170 -17.89 -7.14 -14.52
N ILE A 171 -18.83 -6.82 -13.64
CA ILE A 171 -18.80 -7.19 -12.23
C ILE A 171 -20.07 -8.01 -11.95
N ARG A 172 -19.92 -9.09 -11.21
CA ARG A 172 -21.02 -9.94 -10.76
C ARG A 172 -21.03 -10.07 -9.26
N ALA A 173 -22.23 -10.06 -8.68
CA ALA A 173 -22.41 -10.51 -7.30
C ALA A 173 -22.85 -11.97 -7.31
N LEU A 174 -22.20 -12.77 -6.48
CA LEU A 174 -22.47 -14.18 -6.30
C LEU A 174 -22.83 -14.46 -4.84
N SER A 175 -23.81 -15.35 -4.62
CA SER A 175 -23.96 -15.97 -3.31
C SER A 175 -22.71 -16.80 -3.00
N SER A 176 -22.14 -16.60 -1.82
CA SER A 176 -21.03 -17.43 -1.37
C SER A 176 -21.45 -18.88 -1.08
N VAL A 177 -22.72 -19.12 -0.76
CA VAL A 177 -23.25 -20.45 -0.42
C VAL A 177 -23.18 -21.44 -1.59
N ASP A 178 -23.56 -21.00 -2.80
CA ASP A 178 -23.69 -21.90 -3.96
C ASP A 178 -23.10 -21.35 -5.27
N GLY A 179 -22.51 -20.15 -5.23
CA GLY A 179 -21.96 -19.49 -6.42
C GLY A 179 -23.03 -18.95 -7.38
N SER A 180 -24.30 -18.91 -7.00
CA SER A 180 -25.38 -18.38 -7.84
C SER A 180 -25.24 -16.87 -8.02
N GLN A 181 -25.42 -16.43 -9.27
CA GLN A 181 -25.35 -15.00 -9.60
C GLN A 181 -26.60 -14.27 -9.10
N GLN A 182 -26.39 -13.21 -8.32
CA GLN A 182 -27.45 -12.33 -7.79
C GLN A 182 -27.74 -11.21 -8.81
N TRP A 183 -26.72 -10.52 -9.26
CA TRP A 183 -26.81 -9.47 -10.28
C TRP A 183 -25.52 -9.38 -11.10
N GLU A 184 -25.56 -8.59 -12.20
CA GLU A 184 -24.40 -8.27 -13.01
C GLU A 184 -24.47 -6.85 -13.57
N VAL A 185 -23.31 -6.24 -13.74
CA VAL A 185 -23.12 -4.93 -14.37
C VAL A 185 -22.04 -5.02 -15.42
N PHE A 186 -22.28 -4.45 -16.61
CA PHE A 186 -21.33 -4.41 -17.72
C PHE A 186 -20.70 -3.04 -17.88
N GLY A 187 -19.44 -3.03 -18.30
CA GLY A 187 -18.74 -1.81 -18.71
C GLY A 187 -19.40 -1.15 -19.92
N THR A 188 -19.27 0.16 -20.02
CA THR A 188 -19.95 0.99 -21.02
C THR A 188 -19.00 1.50 -22.13
N SER A 189 -17.74 1.06 -22.15
CA SER A 189 -16.74 1.43 -23.16
C SER A 189 -15.91 0.26 -23.62
N ASN A 190 -15.53 0.23 -24.91
CA ASN A 190 -14.58 -0.77 -25.41
C ASN A 190 -13.27 -0.69 -24.60
N PHE A 191 -12.73 -1.85 -24.28
CA PHE A 191 -11.47 -2.02 -23.52
C PHE A 191 -11.48 -1.30 -22.15
N GLY A 192 -12.67 -1.02 -21.61
CA GLY A 192 -12.82 -0.41 -20.28
C GLY A 192 -12.47 -1.35 -19.15
N GLN A 193 -12.58 -2.67 -19.39
CA GLN A 193 -12.17 -3.74 -18.47
C GLN A 193 -12.77 -3.60 -17.06
N LEU A 194 -14.07 -3.27 -16.97
CA LEU A 194 -14.80 -3.23 -15.70
C LEU A 194 -14.59 -4.53 -14.92
N GLY A 195 -14.24 -4.41 -13.63
CA GLY A 195 -13.94 -5.56 -12.79
C GLY A 195 -12.46 -5.94 -12.75
N SER A 196 -11.55 -5.13 -13.33
CA SER A 196 -10.10 -5.35 -13.14
C SER A 196 -9.68 -5.21 -11.68
N SER A 197 -10.28 -4.27 -10.98
CA SER A 197 -10.08 -4.04 -9.54
C SER A 197 -11.27 -3.29 -8.96
N PHE A 198 -11.49 -3.43 -7.64
CA PHE A 198 -12.44 -2.62 -6.90
C PHE A 198 -12.01 -2.48 -5.44
N ILE A 199 -12.44 -1.40 -4.81
CA ILE A 199 -12.26 -1.10 -3.40
C ILE A 199 -13.63 -1.03 -2.71
N ALA A 200 -13.73 -1.49 -1.46
CA ALA A 200 -14.91 -1.25 -0.65
C ALA A 200 -14.86 0.15 -0.09
N LEU A 201 -16.02 0.79 0.03
CA LEU A 201 -16.14 2.16 0.53
C LEU A 201 -16.79 2.12 1.92
N GLY A 202 -17.54 1.43 2.41
CA GLY A 202 -18.45 1.55 3.53
C GLY A 202 -19.84 1.91 3.03
N ASP A 203 -20.79 2.06 3.92
CA ASP A 203 -22.17 2.43 3.60
C ASP A 203 -22.25 3.92 3.23
N VAL A 204 -22.00 4.23 1.94
CA VAL A 204 -21.96 5.64 1.46
C VAL A 204 -23.34 6.18 1.08
N ASN A 205 -24.35 5.31 0.92
CA ASN A 205 -25.70 5.69 0.54
C ASN A 205 -26.70 5.61 1.71
N GLY A 206 -26.33 5.02 2.85
CA GLY A 206 -27.14 4.90 4.07
C GLY A 206 -28.16 3.77 4.04
N ASP A 207 -27.97 2.73 3.20
CA ASP A 207 -28.88 1.59 3.07
C ASP A 207 -28.55 0.42 4.00
N GLY A 208 -27.41 0.48 4.71
CA GLY A 208 -26.93 -0.52 5.65
C GLY A 208 -25.98 -1.55 5.03
N PHE A 209 -25.61 -1.39 3.76
CA PHE A 209 -24.62 -2.22 3.06
C PHE A 209 -23.44 -1.38 2.62
N ASP A 210 -22.25 -2.00 2.59
CA ASP A 210 -21.06 -1.32 2.08
C ASP A 210 -21.12 -1.23 0.56
N GLU A 211 -20.69 -0.12 0.00
CA GLU A 211 -20.57 0.09 -1.43
C GLU A 211 -19.16 -0.23 -1.95
N PHE A 212 -19.00 -0.18 -3.27
CA PHE A 212 -17.68 -0.34 -3.88
C PHE A 212 -17.41 0.69 -4.98
N ALA A 213 -16.14 1.01 -5.19
CA ALA A 213 -15.71 1.81 -6.32
C ALA A 213 -14.71 1.04 -7.20
N THR A 214 -14.68 1.39 -8.48
CA THR A 214 -13.76 0.82 -9.46
C THR A 214 -13.21 1.91 -10.39
N GLY A 215 -11.90 1.87 -10.64
CA GLY A 215 -11.23 2.71 -11.62
C GLY A 215 -11.06 1.97 -12.95
N LEU A 216 -11.30 2.67 -14.07
CA LEU A 216 -11.19 2.13 -15.42
C LEU A 216 -10.27 3.03 -16.25
N ASP A 217 -8.97 2.86 -16.10
CA ASP A 217 -7.94 3.76 -16.66
C ASP A 217 -7.87 3.76 -18.20
N THR A 218 -8.20 2.67 -18.85
CA THR A 218 -8.21 2.54 -20.32
C THR A 218 -9.56 2.85 -20.96
N ALA A 219 -10.56 3.18 -20.17
CA ALA A 219 -11.88 3.50 -20.70
C ALA A 219 -11.91 4.87 -21.40
N GLY A 220 -12.61 4.94 -22.52
CA GLY A 220 -12.89 6.21 -23.22
C GLY A 220 -14.28 6.73 -22.89
N THR A 221 -14.42 8.02 -22.56
CA THR A 221 -15.70 8.65 -22.24
C THR A 221 -15.88 9.97 -22.95
N GLN A 222 -17.14 10.32 -23.25
CA GLN A 222 -17.49 11.60 -23.87
C GLN A 222 -16.69 11.93 -25.16
N GLY A 223 -16.32 10.89 -25.96
CA GLY A 223 -15.54 11.04 -27.18
C GLY A 223 -14.03 11.20 -26.96
N ARG A 224 -13.56 11.07 -25.73
CA ARG A 224 -12.14 10.99 -25.38
C ARG A 224 -11.66 9.55 -25.42
N ILE A 225 -10.37 9.35 -25.69
CA ILE A 225 -9.73 8.02 -25.72
C ILE A 225 -8.88 7.90 -24.46
N ASP A 226 -9.00 6.77 -23.75
CA ASP A 226 -8.21 6.42 -22.58
C ASP A 226 -8.11 7.55 -21.53
N ASN A 227 -9.21 8.33 -21.39
CA ASN A 227 -9.24 9.34 -20.34
C ASN A 227 -9.48 8.73 -18.96
N GLY A 228 -10.04 7.52 -18.90
CA GLY A 228 -10.35 6.83 -17.68
C GLY A 228 -11.47 7.46 -16.85
N TYR A 229 -11.93 6.74 -15.86
CA TYR A 229 -12.90 7.24 -14.88
C TYR A 229 -12.87 6.40 -13.61
N LEU A 230 -13.41 6.97 -12.54
CA LEU A 230 -13.77 6.28 -11.30
C LEU A 230 -15.30 6.26 -11.19
N GLN A 231 -15.88 5.16 -10.73
CA GLN A 231 -17.31 5.06 -10.46
C GLN A 231 -17.58 4.25 -9.21
N ALA A 232 -18.64 4.60 -8.48
CA ALA A 232 -19.15 3.85 -7.34
C ALA A 232 -20.47 3.18 -7.64
N HIS A 233 -20.68 2.03 -7.02
CA HIS A 233 -21.86 1.19 -7.21
C HIS A 233 -22.37 0.66 -5.88
N SER A 234 -23.69 0.50 -5.79
CA SER A 234 -24.32 -0.26 -4.70
C SER A 234 -23.97 -1.75 -4.82
N THR A 235 -23.62 -2.37 -3.69
CA THR A 235 -23.42 -3.83 -3.64
C THR A 235 -24.74 -4.60 -3.68
N VAL A 236 -25.85 -3.98 -3.32
CA VAL A 236 -27.17 -4.63 -3.27
C VAL A 236 -27.67 -5.03 -4.67
N ASP A 237 -27.51 -4.17 -5.67
CA ASP A 237 -28.07 -4.39 -7.00
C ASP A 237 -27.16 -4.00 -8.17
N GLY A 238 -25.94 -3.54 -7.88
CA GLY A 238 -24.96 -3.10 -8.87
C GLY A 238 -25.28 -1.73 -9.49
N SER A 239 -26.29 -1.00 -9.03
CA SER A 239 -26.62 0.32 -9.57
C SER A 239 -25.50 1.32 -9.35
N MET A 240 -25.22 2.13 -10.37
CA MET A 240 -24.19 3.17 -10.28
C MET A 240 -24.71 4.33 -9.43
N LEU A 241 -23.96 4.69 -8.38
CA LEU A 241 -24.27 5.81 -7.50
C LEU A 241 -23.75 7.11 -8.08
N TRP A 242 -22.49 7.13 -8.47
CA TRP A 242 -21.84 8.29 -9.07
C TRP A 242 -20.66 7.87 -9.97
N ARG A 243 -20.18 8.81 -10.77
CA ARG A 243 -19.03 8.64 -11.66
C ARG A 243 -18.23 9.93 -11.79
N PHE A 244 -16.93 9.82 -11.78
CA PHE A 244 -15.99 10.91 -11.99
C PHE A 244 -15.10 10.60 -13.19
N ASP A 245 -15.20 11.38 -14.27
CA ASP A 245 -14.49 11.16 -15.54
C ASP A 245 -13.16 11.92 -15.61
N GLY A 246 -12.16 11.30 -16.22
CA GLY A 246 -10.95 12.01 -16.65
C GLY A 246 -11.28 13.12 -17.65
N THR A 247 -10.52 14.18 -17.63
CA THR A 247 -10.82 15.44 -18.33
C THR A 247 -10.17 15.55 -19.69
N THR A 248 -9.09 14.80 -19.95
CA THR A 248 -8.29 14.83 -21.18
C THR A 248 -8.06 13.42 -21.72
N SER A 249 -7.92 13.28 -23.05
CA SER A 249 -7.55 11.99 -23.67
C SER A 249 -6.16 11.55 -23.21
N GLY A 250 -6.01 10.25 -22.91
CA GLY A 250 -4.75 9.67 -22.46
C GLY A 250 -4.43 9.86 -20.99
N GLU A 251 -5.26 10.54 -20.24
CA GLU A 251 -5.04 10.84 -18.80
C GLU A 251 -4.96 9.58 -17.93
N GLN A 252 -5.68 8.52 -18.32
CA GLN A 252 -5.74 7.23 -17.62
C GLN A 252 -6.15 7.36 -16.15
N MET A 253 -7.20 8.12 -15.86
CA MET A 253 -7.78 8.21 -14.53
C MET A 253 -8.29 6.84 -14.05
N GLY A 254 -8.06 6.51 -12.77
CA GLY A 254 -8.46 5.23 -12.20
C GLY A 254 -7.36 4.19 -12.16
N LYS A 255 -6.12 4.54 -12.56
CA LYS A 255 -4.97 3.62 -12.57
C LYS A 255 -4.65 3.06 -11.20
N VAL A 256 -4.57 3.92 -10.22
CA VAL A 256 -4.44 3.57 -8.81
C VAL A 256 -5.55 4.24 -8.05
N THR A 257 -6.23 3.49 -7.20
CA THR A 257 -7.33 3.96 -6.36
C THR A 257 -7.07 3.48 -4.95
N LEU A 258 -7.10 4.39 -3.99
CA LEU A 258 -6.89 4.12 -2.58
C LEU A 258 -8.07 4.65 -1.77
N LEU A 259 -8.51 3.89 -0.78
CA LEU A 259 -9.35 4.40 0.29
C LEU A 259 -8.45 5.08 1.32
N VAL A 260 -8.83 6.27 1.73
CA VAL A 260 -8.18 7.05 2.80
C VAL A 260 -9.19 7.32 3.93
N GLU A 261 -8.74 7.90 5.02
CA GLU A 261 -9.63 8.31 6.11
C GLU A 261 -10.62 9.38 5.64
N ASP A 262 -11.61 9.71 6.48
CA ASP A 262 -12.60 10.76 6.23
C ASP A 262 -11.94 12.15 6.20
N ILE A 263 -11.70 12.66 4.99
CA ILE A 263 -11.16 14.01 4.75
C ILE A 263 -12.24 15.00 4.33
N SER A 264 -13.42 14.52 3.95
CA SER A 264 -14.59 15.35 3.65
C SER A 264 -15.34 15.81 4.90
N GLY A 265 -15.22 15.07 6.01
CA GLY A 265 -15.89 15.32 7.28
C GLY A 265 -17.30 14.76 7.36
N ASP A 266 -17.65 13.78 6.53
CA ASP A 266 -18.98 13.15 6.50
C ASP A 266 -19.09 11.87 7.36
N GLY A 267 -17.98 11.40 7.92
CA GLY A 267 -17.90 10.20 8.75
C GLY A 267 -17.56 8.93 7.98
N ILE A 268 -17.32 9.02 6.67
CA ILE A 268 -17.00 7.88 5.78
C ILE A 268 -15.63 8.14 5.14
N GLY A 269 -14.82 7.09 4.96
CA GLY A 269 -13.53 7.22 4.29
C GLY A 269 -13.67 7.67 2.83
N ASP A 270 -12.74 8.48 2.35
CA ASP A 270 -12.74 9.07 1.02
C ASP A 270 -11.78 8.36 0.06
N ILE A 271 -11.77 8.76 -1.20
CA ILE A 271 -11.01 8.10 -2.25
C ILE A 271 -9.92 9.03 -2.79
N VAL A 272 -8.71 8.48 -2.94
CA VAL A 272 -7.66 9.13 -3.73
C VAL A 272 -7.40 8.31 -4.99
N VAL A 273 -7.48 8.97 -6.14
CA VAL A 273 -7.33 8.36 -7.47
C VAL A 273 -6.25 9.04 -8.29
N SER A 274 -5.53 8.26 -9.09
CA SER A 274 -4.47 8.77 -9.95
C SER A 274 -4.87 8.88 -11.41
N SER A 275 -4.25 9.86 -12.08
CA SER A 275 -4.22 10.07 -13.53
C SER A 275 -2.78 10.30 -13.95
N HIS A 276 -1.96 9.25 -13.97
CA HIS A 276 -0.50 9.37 -14.03
C HIS A 276 0.06 9.87 -15.38
N LEU A 277 -0.74 9.86 -16.45
CA LEU A 277 -0.41 10.41 -17.76
C LEU A 277 -1.17 11.73 -18.04
N ALA A 278 -1.71 12.38 -17.02
CA ALA A 278 -2.36 13.67 -17.20
C ALA A 278 -1.36 14.74 -17.65
N ASP A 279 -1.82 15.59 -18.58
CA ASP A 279 -1.13 16.80 -19.02
C ASP A 279 -1.74 18.00 -18.29
N VAL A 280 -1.06 18.53 -17.29
CA VAL A 280 -1.58 19.60 -16.44
C VAL A 280 -0.64 20.79 -16.41
N ALA A 281 -1.21 22.00 -16.42
CA ALA A 281 -0.47 23.26 -16.31
C ALA A 281 0.58 23.50 -17.41
N GLY A 282 0.46 22.81 -18.56
CA GLY A 282 1.38 22.95 -19.70
C GLY A 282 2.56 21.97 -19.68
N PHE A 283 2.59 21.06 -18.74
CA PHE A 283 3.54 19.95 -18.69
C PHE A 283 2.92 18.69 -19.30
N GLY A 284 3.70 17.94 -20.07
CA GLY A 284 3.29 16.66 -20.65
C GLY A 284 3.59 15.50 -19.70
N ASP A 285 2.63 14.59 -19.56
CA ASP A 285 2.72 13.39 -18.71
C ASP A 285 3.22 13.69 -17.29
N ASN A 286 2.87 14.86 -16.74
CA ASN A 286 3.31 15.19 -15.38
C ASN A 286 2.50 14.47 -14.30
N GLY A 287 1.33 13.95 -14.66
CA GLY A 287 0.47 13.21 -13.76
C GLY A 287 -0.32 14.07 -12.78
N LYS A 288 -1.37 13.48 -12.25
CA LYS A 288 -2.31 14.12 -11.33
C LYS A 288 -2.82 13.12 -10.31
N VAL A 289 -2.98 13.56 -9.08
CA VAL A 289 -3.63 12.84 -7.98
C VAL A 289 -4.83 13.67 -7.54
N THR A 290 -5.97 13.04 -7.36
CA THR A 290 -7.24 13.71 -7.02
C THR A 290 -7.89 12.99 -5.86
N ALA A 291 -8.33 13.73 -4.85
CA ALA A 291 -9.20 13.21 -3.79
C ALA A 291 -10.67 13.49 -4.12
N ILE A 292 -11.50 12.53 -3.83
CA ILE A 292 -12.92 12.48 -4.18
C ILE A 292 -13.70 12.00 -2.97
N ALA A 293 -14.76 12.71 -2.60
CA ALA A 293 -15.69 12.27 -1.57
C ALA A 293 -16.39 10.99 -2.01
N SER A 294 -16.37 9.97 -1.16
CA SER A 294 -16.90 8.65 -1.51
C SER A 294 -18.44 8.62 -1.58
N ASN A 295 -19.12 9.53 -0.86
CA ASN A 295 -20.57 9.57 -0.79
C ASN A 295 -21.26 10.06 -2.09
N ASP A 296 -20.68 11.01 -2.82
CA ASP A 296 -21.30 11.64 -3.98
C ASP A 296 -20.36 11.85 -5.18
N GLY A 297 -19.08 11.52 -5.05
CA GLY A 297 -18.11 11.61 -6.13
C GLY A 297 -17.60 13.03 -6.42
N HIS A 298 -17.83 14.03 -5.55
CA HIS A 298 -17.30 15.35 -5.79
C HIS A 298 -15.80 15.43 -5.47
N GLN A 299 -15.08 16.28 -6.21
CA GLN A 299 -13.65 16.48 -6.00
C GLN A 299 -13.40 17.32 -4.74
N LEU A 300 -12.57 16.81 -3.84
CA LEU A 300 -12.11 17.52 -2.63
C LEU A 300 -10.89 18.38 -2.95
N TRP A 301 -9.84 17.76 -3.50
CA TRP A 301 -8.64 18.47 -3.93
C TRP A 301 -7.98 17.75 -5.13
N SER A 302 -7.00 18.40 -5.74
CA SER A 302 -6.19 17.81 -6.80
C SER A 302 -4.79 18.42 -6.80
N VAL A 303 -3.77 17.59 -6.94
CA VAL A 303 -2.36 17.99 -7.08
C VAL A 303 -1.78 17.35 -8.34
N HIS A 304 -0.84 18.01 -8.98
CA HIS A 304 -0.18 17.54 -10.19
C HIS A 304 1.35 17.59 -10.06
N GLY A 305 2.03 16.91 -10.96
CA GLY A 305 3.48 17.01 -11.09
C GLY A 305 3.93 18.39 -11.56
N ASP A 306 5.14 18.76 -11.21
CA ASP A 306 5.72 20.08 -11.46
C ASP A 306 6.63 20.11 -12.69
N GLU A 307 6.91 18.95 -13.30
CA GLU A 307 7.83 18.78 -14.44
C GLU A 307 7.23 17.85 -15.49
N ASN A 308 7.73 17.94 -16.75
CA ASN A 308 7.34 16.98 -17.80
C ASN A 308 7.78 15.57 -17.43
N GLN A 309 6.93 14.60 -17.70
CA GLN A 309 7.19 13.18 -17.47
C GLN A 309 7.47 12.83 -16.00
N GLU A 310 6.96 13.62 -15.07
CA GLU A 310 7.01 13.31 -13.63
C GLU A 310 6.17 12.08 -13.30
N LEU A 311 5.07 11.83 -14.06
CA LEU A 311 4.20 10.67 -13.90
C LEU A 311 3.62 10.53 -12.49
N LEU A 312 3.29 11.65 -11.83
CA LEU A 312 2.78 11.65 -10.46
C LEU A 312 1.54 10.74 -10.34
N GLY A 313 1.56 9.85 -9.36
CA GLY A 313 0.47 8.89 -9.13
C GLY A 313 0.58 7.59 -9.93
N LYS A 314 1.72 7.31 -10.59
CA LYS A 314 1.93 6.04 -11.30
C LYS A 314 1.78 4.82 -10.39
N ASP A 315 2.20 4.92 -9.16
CA ASP A 315 1.88 4.03 -8.06
C ASP A 315 1.71 4.87 -6.78
N MET A 316 0.81 4.44 -5.91
CA MET A 316 0.53 5.14 -4.65
C MET A 316 0.28 4.13 -3.54
N ARG A 317 0.60 4.54 -2.31
CA ARG A 317 0.33 3.79 -1.08
C ARG A 317 -0.04 4.76 0.02
N THR A 318 -0.80 4.29 0.99
CA THR A 318 -0.97 5.03 2.25
C THR A 318 0.34 5.03 3.03
N ALA A 319 0.60 6.13 3.68
CA ALA A 319 1.69 6.35 4.63
C ALA A 319 1.11 6.47 6.05
N SER A 320 1.97 6.61 7.06
CA SER A 320 1.49 7.09 8.37
C SER A 320 1.17 8.58 8.28
N ASP A 321 0.52 9.13 9.31
CA ASP A 321 0.39 10.57 9.51
C ASP A 321 1.78 11.21 9.69
N ILE A 322 2.32 11.77 8.61
CA ILE A 322 3.69 12.31 8.53
C ILE A 322 3.70 13.80 8.92
N ASP A 323 2.65 14.54 8.62
CA ASP A 323 2.58 15.96 8.92
C ASP A 323 1.93 16.28 10.29
N GLY A 324 1.31 15.30 10.91
CA GLY A 324 0.76 15.37 12.26
C GLY A 324 -0.63 16.00 12.32
N ASP A 325 -1.40 15.93 11.24
CA ASP A 325 -2.76 16.47 11.16
C ASP A 325 -3.84 15.48 11.64
N GLY A 326 -3.47 14.23 11.88
CA GLY A 326 -4.33 13.16 12.38
C GLY A 326 -4.88 12.25 11.30
N ILE A 327 -4.51 12.45 10.03
CA ILE A 327 -4.92 11.68 8.86
C ILE A 327 -3.70 10.99 8.26
N GLU A 328 -3.81 9.72 7.85
CA GLU A 328 -2.75 9.02 7.14
C GLU A 328 -2.45 9.69 5.80
N ASP A 329 -1.17 9.88 5.48
CA ASP A 329 -0.68 10.52 4.28
C ASP A 329 -0.48 9.55 3.10
N LEU A 330 0.03 10.06 1.98
CA LEU A 330 0.21 9.29 0.76
C LEU A 330 1.67 9.30 0.29
N TYR A 331 2.20 8.13 -0.03
CA TYR A 331 3.37 7.99 -0.88
C TYR A 331 2.94 7.91 -2.35
N ALA A 332 3.48 8.78 -3.20
CA ALA A 332 3.37 8.69 -4.65
C ALA A 332 4.74 8.36 -5.25
N PHE A 333 4.82 7.23 -5.96
CA PHE A 333 6.04 6.70 -6.55
C PHE A 333 5.99 6.81 -8.07
N SER A 334 7.06 7.31 -8.66
CA SER A 334 7.23 7.44 -10.10
C SER A 334 8.63 7.02 -10.51
N SER A 335 8.89 5.71 -10.56
CA SER A 335 10.24 5.15 -10.79
C SER A 335 10.87 5.50 -12.15
N ARG A 336 10.08 5.96 -13.10
CA ARG A 336 10.54 6.43 -14.42
C ARG A 336 10.30 7.90 -14.64
N ALA A 337 10.14 8.67 -13.56
CA ALA A 337 10.04 10.11 -13.66
C ALA A 337 11.34 10.69 -14.23
N ASP A 338 11.18 11.71 -15.07
CA ASP A 338 12.27 12.57 -15.54
C ASP A 338 12.22 13.85 -14.70
N THR A 339 13.13 13.99 -13.74
CA THR A 339 13.12 15.14 -12.82
C THR A 339 14.45 15.85 -12.81
N GLN A 340 14.43 17.16 -12.57
CA GLN A 340 15.64 17.98 -12.50
C GLN A 340 16.52 17.90 -13.77
N GLY A 341 15.94 17.60 -14.93
CA GLY A 341 16.65 17.44 -16.21
C GLY A 341 17.37 16.09 -16.36
N LEU A 342 17.16 15.16 -15.44
CA LEU A 342 17.65 13.78 -15.51
C LEU A 342 16.58 12.88 -16.11
N ARG A 343 17.00 11.76 -16.75
CA ARG A 343 16.10 10.79 -17.38
C ARG A 343 15.93 9.55 -16.51
N ASP A 344 14.68 9.06 -16.41
CA ASP A 344 14.35 7.84 -15.66
C ASP A 344 15.04 7.84 -14.26
N ASN A 345 15.26 8.99 -13.65
CA ASN A 345 15.92 9.04 -12.34
C ASN A 345 14.96 8.61 -11.21
N GLY A 346 13.67 8.71 -11.45
CA GLY A 346 12.64 8.32 -10.50
C GLY A 346 12.47 9.32 -9.35
N MET A 347 11.30 9.29 -8.75
CA MET A 347 10.98 10.11 -7.58
C MET A 347 10.01 9.44 -6.61
N VAL A 348 9.99 9.94 -5.38
CA VAL A 348 8.97 9.71 -4.38
C VAL A 348 8.51 11.06 -3.85
N LYS A 349 7.21 11.29 -3.83
CA LYS A 349 6.58 12.47 -3.24
C LYS A 349 5.66 12.00 -2.11
N VAL A 350 5.71 12.68 -0.98
CA VAL A 350 4.73 12.51 0.10
C VAL A 350 3.73 13.64 0.02
N ILE A 351 2.46 13.27 0.01
CA ILE A 351 1.32 14.17 -0.18
C ILE A 351 0.41 14.02 1.04
N SER A 352 0.03 15.12 1.66
CA SER A 352 -1.01 15.10 2.69
C SER A 352 -2.33 14.64 2.08
N ALA A 353 -2.92 13.59 2.64
CA ALA A 353 -4.22 13.13 2.17
C ALA A 353 -5.33 14.13 2.48
N ASN A 354 -5.17 14.95 3.51
CA ASN A 354 -6.15 15.94 3.94
C ASN A 354 -6.37 17.05 2.90
N ASP A 355 -5.30 17.61 2.31
CA ASP A 355 -5.42 18.80 1.45
C ASP A 355 -4.64 18.72 0.13
N GLY A 356 -3.93 17.62 -0.14
CA GLY A 356 -3.12 17.42 -1.33
C GLY A 356 -1.79 18.18 -1.33
N SER A 357 -1.41 18.82 -0.24
CA SER A 357 -0.12 19.53 -0.15
C SER A 357 1.05 18.56 -0.18
N THR A 358 2.16 18.97 -0.81
CA THR A 358 3.39 18.17 -0.79
C THR A 358 4.11 18.36 0.53
N ILE A 359 4.27 17.29 1.31
CA ILE A 359 4.99 17.30 2.58
C ILE A 359 6.50 17.28 2.31
N TRP A 360 6.97 16.34 1.48
CA TRP A 360 8.35 16.30 0.99
C TRP A 360 8.47 15.49 -0.32
N ARG A 361 9.63 15.61 -0.98
CA ARG A 361 9.96 14.92 -2.22
C ARG A 361 11.42 14.43 -2.18
N TYR A 362 11.67 13.26 -2.75
CA TYR A 362 12.99 12.70 -2.98
C TYR A 362 13.14 12.27 -4.43
N ASP A 363 14.18 12.78 -5.13
CA ASP A 363 14.48 12.48 -6.52
C ASP A 363 15.79 11.68 -6.63
N GLY A 364 15.86 10.80 -7.63
CA GLY A 364 17.10 10.13 -7.98
C GLY A 364 18.17 11.13 -8.45
N GLY A 365 19.43 10.86 -8.11
CA GLY A 365 20.55 11.79 -8.34
C GLY A 365 21.20 11.68 -9.72
N HIS A 366 20.88 10.63 -10.51
CA HIS A 366 21.51 10.35 -11.80
C HIS A 366 20.50 9.77 -12.80
N ASP A 367 20.80 9.88 -14.10
CA ASP A 367 20.04 9.23 -15.15
C ASP A 367 19.94 7.71 -14.88
N GLY A 368 18.70 7.20 -14.96
CA GLY A 368 18.43 5.78 -14.82
C GLY A 368 18.44 5.24 -13.39
N ASP A 369 18.52 6.08 -12.36
CA ASP A 369 18.48 5.63 -10.96
C ASP A 369 17.18 4.87 -10.64
N ARG A 370 16.05 5.26 -11.23
CA ARG A 370 14.73 4.65 -11.04
C ARG A 370 14.34 4.48 -9.57
N VAL A 371 14.53 5.52 -8.79
CA VAL A 371 14.13 5.54 -7.38
C VAL A 371 12.65 5.19 -7.24
N GLY A 372 12.33 4.30 -6.28
CA GLY A 372 10.96 3.83 -6.03
C GLY A 372 10.53 2.63 -6.88
N GLU A 373 11.41 2.02 -7.70
CA GLU A 373 11.09 0.77 -8.42
C GLU A 373 10.88 -0.40 -7.44
N ALA A 374 11.77 -0.53 -6.46
CA ALA A 374 11.57 -1.40 -5.31
C ALA A 374 11.42 -0.55 -4.04
N ARG A 375 10.46 -0.88 -3.19
CA ARG A 375 10.12 -0.11 -2.01
C ARG A 375 9.54 -0.99 -0.90
N VAL A 376 9.89 -0.64 0.32
CA VAL A 376 9.33 -1.22 1.54
C VAL A 376 9.01 -0.07 2.48
N ILE A 377 7.76 0.02 2.91
CA ILE A 377 7.38 0.84 4.05
C ILE A 377 7.77 0.00 5.26
N SER A 378 8.78 0.43 6.00
CA SER A 378 9.39 -0.42 6.99
C SER A 378 9.03 0.01 8.42
N TYR A 379 9.96 -0.05 9.29
CA TYR A 379 9.85 0.25 10.70
C TYR A 379 10.24 1.70 10.95
N ASP A 380 9.85 2.27 12.09
CA ASP A 380 10.37 3.54 12.58
C ASP A 380 11.83 3.34 13.03
N HIS A 381 12.78 3.59 12.11
CA HIS A 381 14.22 3.34 12.34
C HIS A 381 14.90 4.46 13.10
N ASP A 382 14.37 5.66 13.04
CA ASP A 382 14.92 6.83 13.72
C ASP A 382 14.11 7.26 14.95
N TYR A 383 13.05 6.52 15.27
CA TYR A 383 12.19 6.71 16.45
C TYR A 383 11.49 8.07 16.50
N ASP A 384 11.05 8.55 15.34
CA ASP A 384 10.30 9.80 15.21
C ASP A 384 8.78 9.62 15.30
N GLY A 385 8.31 8.37 15.34
CA GLY A 385 6.91 7.99 15.44
C GLY A 385 6.25 7.65 14.11
N ALA A 386 6.91 7.87 12.99
CA ALA A 386 6.46 7.50 11.66
C ALA A 386 7.23 6.28 11.12
N ARG A 387 6.61 5.52 10.23
CA ARG A 387 7.30 4.40 9.57
C ARG A 387 8.20 4.91 8.47
N ASP A 388 9.46 4.51 8.47
CA ASP A 388 10.43 4.89 7.46
C ASP A 388 10.25 4.15 6.14
N LEU A 389 10.77 4.74 5.07
CA LEU A 389 10.71 4.22 3.73
C LEU A 389 12.09 3.71 3.29
N ILE A 390 12.15 2.45 2.85
CA ILE A 390 13.34 1.89 2.18
C ILE A 390 13.05 1.83 0.69
N LEU A 391 13.90 2.50 -0.10
CA LEU A 391 13.81 2.57 -1.55
C LEU A 391 14.95 1.78 -2.18
N GLY A 392 14.62 0.91 -3.13
CA GLY A 392 15.57 0.25 -4.00
C GLY A 392 15.67 1.00 -5.33
N SER A 393 16.89 1.10 -5.82
CA SER A 393 17.26 1.69 -7.09
C SER A 393 18.20 0.71 -7.80
N GLY A 394 17.65 -0.35 -8.40
CA GLY A 394 18.41 -1.46 -8.96
C GLY A 394 19.33 -1.07 -10.12
N PHE A 395 19.07 0.04 -10.76
CA PHE A 395 19.83 0.58 -11.90
C PHE A 395 20.74 1.74 -11.54
N ALA A 396 20.75 2.19 -10.29
CA ALA A 396 21.63 3.29 -9.87
C ALA A 396 23.10 3.02 -10.20
N ALA A 397 23.79 4.07 -10.68
CA ALA A 397 25.21 4.03 -10.96
C ALA A 397 25.95 4.74 -9.82
N THR A 398 26.65 3.98 -8.97
CA THR A 398 27.34 4.53 -7.81
C THR A 398 28.84 4.19 -7.84
N GLY A 399 29.67 5.08 -7.31
CA GLY A 399 31.12 4.85 -7.22
C GLY A 399 31.83 4.66 -8.57
N GLY A 400 31.26 5.18 -9.67
CA GLY A 400 31.80 5.04 -11.02
C GLY A 400 31.51 3.69 -11.70
N MET A 401 30.69 2.85 -11.10
CA MET A 401 30.18 1.59 -11.67
C MET A 401 28.80 1.80 -12.28
N LEU A 402 28.51 1.13 -13.40
CA LEU A 402 27.22 1.20 -14.08
C LEU A 402 26.25 0.18 -13.49
N SER A 403 25.01 0.61 -13.20
CA SER A 403 23.91 -0.26 -12.75
C SER A 403 24.27 -1.21 -11.60
N ASN A 404 25.07 -0.74 -10.66
CA ASN A 404 25.43 -1.52 -9.46
C ASN A 404 24.39 -1.44 -8.34
N GLY A 405 23.36 -0.62 -8.54
CA GLY A 405 22.24 -0.48 -7.63
C GLY A 405 22.54 0.33 -6.35
N ALA A 406 21.47 0.79 -5.73
CA ALA A 406 21.50 1.44 -4.43
C ALA A 406 20.25 1.08 -3.62
N VAL A 407 20.37 1.12 -2.31
CA VAL A 407 19.24 1.08 -1.37
C VAL A 407 19.36 2.30 -0.48
N VAL A 408 18.29 3.05 -0.37
CA VAL A 408 18.20 4.27 0.43
C VAL A 408 17.14 4.09 1.49
N ALA A 409 17.47 4.33 2.75
CA ALA A 409 16.50 4.45 3.82
C ALA A 409 16.23 5.94 4.04
N ILE A 410 14.96 6.32 4.02
CA ILE A 410 14.49 7.71 4.17
C ILE A 410 13.57 7.74 5.37
N SER A 411 13.87 8.62 6.33
CA SER A 411 12.91 8.96 7.37
C SER A 411 11.70 9.62 6.72
N SER A 412 10.53 9.06 6.93
CA SER A 412 9.28 9.57 6.37
C SER A 412 8.65 10.63 7.26
N GLY A 413 8.97 10.63 8.55
CA GLY A 413 8.46 11.59 9.50
C GLY A 413 9.17 12.94 9.47
N ARG A 414 8.68 13.85 10.28
CA ARG A 414 9.40 15.09 10.59
C ARG A 414 10.57 14.76 11.50
N ALA A 415 11.70 14.35 10.91
CA ALA A 415 12.91 14.15 11.71
C ALA A 415 13.22 15.42 12.51
N LEU A 416 13.14 15.31 13.83
CA LEU A 416 13.60 16.39 14.71
C LEU A 416 15.10 16.59 14.48
N ARG A 417 15.46 17.70 13.87
CA ARG A 417 16.87 18.03 13.57
C ARG A 417 17.38 19.06 14.55
N LEU A 418 18.34 18.66 15.37
CA LEU A 418 19.10 19.59 16.19
C LEU A 418 20.24 20.18 15.34
N ALA A 419 20.26 21.50 15.20
CA ALA A 419 21.38 22.26 14.63
C ALA A 419 22.04 23.11 15.73
N VAL A 420 23.37 23.19 15.68
CA VAL A 420 24.15 23.97 16.62
C VAL A 420 25.04 24.95 15.86
N ASP A 421 24.83 26.23 16.07
CA ASP A 421 25.65 27.30 15.47
C ASP A 421 26.58 27.93 16.52
N ARG A 422 27.81 28.21 16.11
CA ARG A 422 28.79 28.97 16.89
C ARG A 422 29.15 28.39 18.26
N PHE A 423 29.41 27.11 18.34
CA PHE A 423 29.78 26.45 19.60
C PHE A 423 31.23 26.77 20.01
N ARG A 424 31.45 27.99 20.56
CA ARG A 424 32.77 28.49 20.96
C ARG A 424 32.86 28.66 22.48
N SER A 425 33.97 28.24 23.06
CA SER A 425 34.27 28.43 24.49
C SER A 425 34.18 29.92 24.90
N GLY A 426 33.38 30.22 25.89
CA GLY A 426 33.11 31.58 26.38
C GLY A 426 32.16 32.43 25.54
N GLY A 427 31.75 31.94 24.34
CA GLY A 427 30.81 32.59 23.43
C GLY A 427 29.36 32.21 23.67
N TRP A 428 28.51 32.65 22.76
CA TRP A 428 27.12 32.22 22.70
C TRP A 428 26.96 31.13 21.59
N ALA A 429 26.22 30.06 21.90
CA ALA A 429 25.78 29.07 20.95
C ALA A 429 24.27 29.14 20.76
N THR A 430 23.82 29.01 19.53
CA THR A 430 22.40 28.83 19.19
C THR A 430 22.15 27.35 18.96
N LEU A 431 21.21 26.79 19.71
CA LEU A 431 20.70 25.45 19.47
C LEU A 431 19.30 25.60 18.87
N SER A 432 19.08 25.05 17.70
CA SER A 432 17.82 25.12 16.99
C SER A 432 17.29 23.71 16.77
N LEU A 433 16.03 23.47 17.06
CA LEU A 433 15.32 22.23 16.78
C LEU A 433 14.31 22.49 15.67
N HIS A 434 14.40 21.72 14.59
CA HIS A 434 13.55 21.82 13.41
C HIS A 434 12.72 20.55 13.26
N GLY A 435 11.62 20.60 12.51
CA GLY A 435 10.73 19.46 12.30
C GLY A 435 9.75 19.20 13.44
N MET A 436 9.53 20.19 14.32
CA MET A 436 8.58 20.09 15.42
C MET A 436 7.15 20.35 14.97
N LEU A 437 6.18 19.80 15.71
CA LEU A 437 4.79 20.24 15.59
C LEU A 437 4.66 21.71 16.00
N PRO A 438 3.91 22.55 15.25
CA PRO A 438 3.67 23.94 15.62
C PRO A 438 3.12 24.07 17.04
N GLY A 439 3.71 24.94 17.84
CA GLY A 439 3.31 25.16 19.23
C GLY A 439 3.81 24.14 20.25
N ALA A 440 4.40 23.03 19.84
CA ALA A 440 4.97 22.03 20.75
C ALA A 440 6.15 22.59 21.56
N ARG A 441 6.41 22.02 22.73
CA ARG A 441 7.53 22.43 23.59
C ARG A 441 8.82 21.73 23.19
N ALA A 442 9.89 22.49 23.01
CA ALA A 442 11.24 21.99 22.78
C ALA A 442 12.03 21.97 24.09
N HIS A 443 12.77 20.91 24.32
CA HIS A 443 13.73 20.78 25.41
C HIS A 443 15.09 20.41 24.86
N PHE A 444 16.16 21.05 25.33
CA PHE A 444 17.53 20.80 24.85
C PHE A 444 18.36 20.22 25.99
N PHE A 445 19.06 19.13 25.70
CA PHE A 445 19.89 18.40 26.64
C PHE A 445 21.32 18.24 26.11
N GLY A 446 22.28 18.04 26.98
CA GLY A 446 23.65 17.79 26.58
C GLY A 446 24.47 17.06 27.63
N THR A 447 25.57 16.43 27.21
CA THR A 447 26.57 15.77 28.05
C THR A 447 27.97 15.90 27.46
N LEU A 448 29.00 15.78 28.29
CA LEU A 448 30.42 15.69 27.89
C LEU A 448 30.93 14.23 27.89
N TYR A 449 30.10 13.25 28.22
CA TYR A 449 30.50 11.87 28.47
C TYR A 449 30.21 10.91 27.30
N GLY A 450 29.65 11.41 26.21
CA GLY A 450 29.43 10.62 25.00
C GLY A 450 28.01 10.10 24.82
N PRO A 451 27.79 9.30 23.76
CA PRO A 451 26.49 8.72 23.47
C PRO A 451 26.16 7.57 24.43
N GLY A 452 24.88 7.44 24.82
CA GLY A 452 24.38 6.36 25.67
C GLY A 452 22.90 6.51 25.90
N ASN A 453 22.28 5.53 26.54
CA ASN A 453 20.83 5.54 26.80
C ASN A 453 20.55 5.95 28.25
N THR A 454 19.90 7.08 28.45
CA THR A 454 19.48 7.57 29.77
C THR A 454 17.96 7.80 29.77
N GLN A 455 17.24 7.02 30.55
CA GLN A 455 15.81 7.23 30.77
C GLN A 455 15.60 8.39 31.72
N MET A 456 14.90 9.45 31.25
CA MET A 456 14.64 10.66 32.01
C MET A 456 13.30 10.63 32.74
N VAL A 457 12.24 10.19 32.04
CA VAL A 457 10.87 10.00 32.54
C VAL A 457 10.24 8.84 31.79
N PRO A 458 9.13 8.25 32.26
CA PRO A 458 8.42 7.25 31.48
C PRO A 458 8.12 7.75 30.05
N GLY A 459 8.55 7.00 29.03
CA GLY A 459 8.38 7.35 27.62
C GLY A 459 9.45 8.25 27.02
N LEU A 460 10.46 8.70 27.78
CA LEU A 460 11.58 9.50 27.26
C LEU A 460 12.92 8.85 27.58
N THR A 461 13.63 8.41 26.56
CA THR A 461 15.03 7.95 26.63
C THR A 461 15.90 8.85 25.77
N LEU A 462 16.98 9.38 26.33
CA LEU A 462 17.97 10.16 25.59
C LEU A 462 19.18 9.28 25.21
N ALA A 463 19.68 9.49 24.00
CA ALA A 463 20.90 8.83 23.50
C ALA A 463 22.19 9.48 24.06
N LEU A 464 22.18 9.84 25.35
CA LEU A 464 23.28 10.54 26.04
C LEU A 464 23.67 9.81 27.32
N TYR A 465 24.98 9.69 27.61
CA TYR A 465 25.45 9.16 28.90
C TYR A 465 25.26 10.18 30.04
N PRO A 466 24.90 9.74 31.24
CA PRO A 466 24.81 10.63 32.39
C PRO A 466 26.20 11.12 32.85
N PRO A 467 26.30 12.30 33.47
CA PRO A 467 25.18 13.18 33.78
C PRO A 467 24.68 13.95 32.55
N VAL A 468 23.35 13.93 32.31
CA VAL A 468 22.69 14.72 31.28
C VAL A 468 22.25 16.05 31.89
N ILE A 469 22.57 17.12 31.19
CA ILE A 469 22.29 18.51 31.65
C ILE A 469 21.16 19.06 30.79
N PHE A 470 20.10 19.55 31.45
CA PHE A 470 19.06 20.32 30.78
C PHE A 470 19.58 21.72 30.43
N LEU A 471 19.62 22.03 29.14
CA LEU A 471 20.16 23.28 28.62
C LEU A 471 19.11 24.38 28.51
N GLY A 472 17.85 24.04 28.35
CA GLY A 472 16.76 25.00 28.25
C GLY A 472 15.61 24.47 27.39
N GLY A 473 14.56 25.24 27.25
CA GLY A 473 13.39 24.94 26.44
C GLY A 473 12.83 26.19 25.75
N SER A 474 12.09 25.97 24.68
CA SER A 474 11.36 26.96 23.88
C SER A 474 10.09 26.31 23.33
N SER A 475 9.20 27.12 22.71
CA SER A 475 8.08 26.56 21.93
C SER A 475 8.37 26.69 20.45
N ALA A 476 7.87 25.75 19.67
CA ALA A 476 7.97 25.80 18.21
C ALA A 476 7.08 26.92 17.64
N ASP A 477 7.57 27.58 16.62
CA ASP A 477 6.80 28.53 15.81
C ASP A 477 5.83 27.80 14.84
N ALA A 478 5.11 28.57 14.03
CA ALA A 478 4.17 28.03 13.04
C ALA A 478 4.85 27.18 11.94
N MET A 479 6.18 27.27 11.81
CA MET A 479 6.98 26.48 10.85
C MET A 479 7.66 25.26 11.52
N GLY A 480 7.34 24.97 12.79
CA GLY A 480 7.94 23.86 13.52
C GLY A 480 9.38 24.10 13.96
N HIS A 481 9.81 25.35 14.16
CA HIS A 481 11.16 25.68 14.59
C HIS A 481 11.17 26.21 16.01
N ALA A 482 12.03 25.67 16.87
CA ALA A 482 12.29 26.18 18.21
C ALA A 482 13.79 26.39 18.40
N GLN A 483 14.17 27.46 19.10
CA GLN A 483 15.58 27.73 19.39
C GLN A 483 15.81 28.28 20.78
N ILE A 484 17.01 28.02 21.30
CA ILE A 484 17.55 28.66 22.49
C ILE A 484 18.96 29.20 22.21
N ASN A 485 19.29 30.28 22.87
CA ASN A 485 20.67 30.77 22.92
C ASN A 485 21.26 30.44 24.29
N LYS A 486 22.45 29.83 24.30
CA LYS A 486 23.11 29.39 25.51
C LYS A 486 24.54 29.90 25.54
N ARG A 487 24.95 30.46 26.69
CA ARG A 487 26.37 30.82 26.87
C ARG A 487 27.20 29.55 27.10
N VAL A 488 28.21 29.37 26.28
CA VAL A 488 29.15 28.26 26.41
C VAL A 488 30.14 28.61 27.53
N PRO A 489 30.34 27.73 28.53
CA PRO A 489 31.33 28.01 29.59
C PRO A 489 32.73 28.18 29.02
N THR A 490 33.59 28.94 29.70
CA THR A 490 35.02 29.10 29.37
C THR A 490 35.81 27.87 29.83
N GLY A 491 36.93 27.59 29.18
CA GLY A 491 37.83 26.52 29.60
C GLY A 491 37.57 25.14 29.01
N TYR A 492 36.66 25.03 28.04
CA TYR A 492 36.29 23.77 27.39
C TYR A 492 36.83 23.63 25.97
N THR A 493 37.73 24.49 25.50
CA THR A 493 38.33 24.43 24.14
C THR A 493 38.94 23.08 23.88
N GLY A 494 38.57 22.47 22.74
CA GLY A 494 38.99 21.12 22.36
C GLY A 494 38.22 19.96 22.95
N MET A 495 37.32 20.20 23.92
CA MET A 495 36.40 19.17 24.43
C MET A 495 35.26 18.94 23.48
N VAL A 496 34.64 17.77 23.56
CA VAL A 496 33.50 17.37 22.73
C VAL A 496 32.25 17.35 23.60
N ALA A 497 31.15 17.92 23.11
CA ALA A 497 29.84 17.79 23.71
C ALA A 497 28.90 17.03 22.78
N TRP A 498 28.03 16.21 23.35
CA TRP A 498 26.94 15.54 22.66
C TRP A 498 25.63 16.20 23.08
N LEU A 499 24.81 16.53 22.12
CA LEU A 499 23.60 17.35 22.29
C LEU A 499 22.41 16.65 21.65
N GLN A 500 21.25 16.74 22.29
CA GLN A 500 19.99 16.18 21.78
C GLN A 500 18.83 17.09 22.09
N GLY A 501 17.94 17.30 21.14
CA GLY A 501 16.67 18.00 21.32
C GLY A 501 15.53 17.02 21.56
N VAL A 502 14.51 17.47 22.27
CA VAL A 502 13.30 16.70 22.56
C VAL A 502 12.10 17.58 22.27
N GLN A 503 11.15 17.07 21.52
CA GLN A 503 9.81 17.64 21.41
C GLN A 503 8.93 17.02 22.49
N ASP A 504 8.17 17.85 23.20
CA ASP A 504 7.11 17.44 24.12
C ASP A 504 5.77 17.96 23.59
N ASN A 505 4.91 17.05 23.21
CA ASN A 505 3.54 17.34 22.81
C ASN A 505 2.58 16.70 23.82
N LEU A 506 2.25 17.47 24.87
CA LEU A 506 1.30 17.09 25.93
C LEU A 506 1.61 15.72 26.59
N GLY A 507 2.90 15.41 26.78
CA GLY A 507 3.35 14.17 27.43
C GLY A 507 3.76 13.05 26.46
N THR A 508 3.66 13.27 25.16
CA THR A 508 4.29 12.44 24.14
C THR A 508 5.62 13.07 23.74
N TYR A 509 6.68 12.26 23.72
CA TYR A 509 8.05 12.76 23.51
C TYR A 509 8.65 12.18 22.24
N SER A 510 9.25 13.05 21.41
CA SER A 510 10.09 12.67 20.28
C SER A 510 11.48 13.27 20.47
N THR A 511 12.51 12.56 20.05
CA THR A 511 13.91 12.99 20.19
C THR A 511 14.52 13.28 18.83
N SER A 512 15.38 14.31 18.76
CA SER A 512 16.21 14.58 17.59
C SER A 512 17.33 13.55 17.45
N ASN A 513 17.95 13.55 16.27
CA ASN A 513 19.28 13.00 16.12
C ASN A 513 20.24 13.61 17.14
N MET A 514 21.22 12.82 17.58
CA MET A 514 22.28 13.31 18.44
C MET A 514 23.29 14.11 17.63
N GLN A 515 23.64 15.31 18.10
CA GLN A 515 24.68 16.15 17.52
C GLN A 515 25.95 16.12 18.37
N GLN A 516 27.07 15.94 17.70
CA GLN A 516 28.40 16.07 18.28
C GLN A 516 28.99 17.43 17.91
N SER A 517 29.40 18.21 18.88
CA SER A 517 30.05 19.51 18.66
C SER A 517 31.33 19.61 19.49
N THR A 518 32.39 20.10 18.86
CA THR A 518 33.65 20.37 19.55
C THR A 518 33.71 21.85 19.93
N PHE A 519 34.11 22.13 21.16
CA PHE A 519 34.35 23.50 21.63
C PHE A 519 35.54 24.10 20.92
N GLN A 520 35.33 25.14 20.15
CA GLN A 520 36.36 25.90 19.45
C GLN A 520 37.00 26.96 20.34
#